data_47378f75f52f06949be1f45412ae740a
#
_entry.id   47378f75f52f06949be1f45412ae740a
#
_cell.length_a   1.000
_cell.length_b   1.000
_cell.length_c   1.000
_cell.angle_alpha   90.00
_cell.angle_beta   90.00
_cell.angle_gamma   90.00
#
_symmetry.space_group_name_H-M   'P 1'
#
loop_
_entity.id
_entity.type
_entity.pdbx_description
1 polymer ?
#
loop_
_entity_poly.entity_id
_entity_poly.type
_entity_poly.pdbx_seq_one_letter_code
_entity_poly.pdbx_strand_id
1 'polypeptide(L)'
;MKNANGLPIPVELADLCDRKSTALLIYDMQVGIRGQIAGGDRIVERCSVALSAARRIGMRVVFTRHLSCPKAWMGSTQYRSAMSWQRTSEPSAVKPWFLRDAPATAIVPELLPTAQDLVLDKLAMSAFEGTPLAFALRDCGITGVAICGIAVEIGIEPTVRHATDLGFIPIVLGDACGSGHAEAGKRSMETMKFVGEAMITEVDTFAGLLARSWSSP
;
A
#
# COMPACT_ATOMS: atom_id res chain seq x y z
N MET A 1 12.71 -12.95 -17.17
CA MET A 1 12.88 -11.71 -17.98
C MET A 1 12.80 -12.02 -19.47
N LYS A 2 11.93 -11.37 -20.24
CA LYS A 2 11.92 -11.39 -21.72
C LYS A 2 12.47 -10.07 -22.26
N ASN A 3 12.69 -9.97 -23.58
CA ASN A 3 13.15 -8.73 -24.20
C ASN A 3 12.26 -8.37 -25.40
N ALA A 4 11.90 -7.10 -25.54
CA ALA A 4 11.19 -6.57 -26.69
C ALA A 4 11.71 -5.16 -26.99
N ASN A 5 12.12 -4.94 -28.24
CA ASN A 5 12.68 -3.64 -28.69
C ASN A 5 13.83 -3.11 -27.82
N GLY A 6 14.68 -4.01 -27.32
CA GLY A 6 15.77 -3.66 -26.41
C GLY A 6 15.37 -3.39 -24.94
N LEU A 7 14.08 -3.51 -24.61
CA LEU A 7 13.58 -3.31 -23.25
C LEU A 7 13.43 -4.64 -22.51
N PRO A 8 13.90 -4.74 -21.27
CA PRO A 8 13.66 -5.90 -20.43
C PRO A 8 12.18 -5.92 -19.97
N ILE A 9 11.48 -7.02 -20.23
CA ILE A 9 10.08 -7.21 -19.88
C ILE A 9 10.00 -8.21 -18.72
N PRO A 10 9.68 -7.79 -17.50
CA PRO A 10 9.43 -8.68 -16.38
C PRO A 10 8.20 -9.55 -16.65
N VAL A 11 8.34 -10.87 -16.54
CA VAL A 11 7.24 -11.82 -16.77
C VAL A 11 6.97 -12.68 -15.57
N GLU A 12 7.93 -12.79 -14.67
CA GLU A 12 7.84 -13.57 -13.45
C GLU A 12 8.11 -12.70 -12.23
N LEU A 13 7.59 -13.09 -11.09
CA LEU A 13 7.80 -12.37 -9.84
C LEU A 13 9.29 -12.21 -9.50
N ALA A 14 10.09 -13.22 -9.80
CA ALA A 14 11.54 -13.20 -9.60
C ALA A 14 12.24 -12.06 -10.38
N ASP A 15 11.69 -11.66 -11.52
CA ASP A 15 12.23 -10.58 -12.34
C ASP A 15 12.11 -9.20 -11.67
N LEU A 16 11.18 -9.08 -10.71
CA LEU A 16 10.87 -7.84 -9.97
C LEU A 16 11.41 -7.85 -8.53
N CYS A 17 11.79 -9.01 -7.99
CA CYS A 17 12.27 -9.11 -6.60
C CYS A 17 13.74 -8.66 -6.48
N ASP A 18 14.01 -7.40 -6.84
CA ASP A 18 15.31 -6.74 -6.73
C ASP A 18 15.18 -5.39 -5.99
N ARG A 19 16.06 -5.17 -5.00
CA ARG A 19 16.09 -3.97 -4.17
C ARG A 19 16.39 -2.66 -4.93
N LYS A 20 16.97 -2.75 -6.14
CA LYS A 20 17.33 -1.58 -6.95
C LYS A 20 16.15 -1.09 -7.78
N SER A 21 15.27 -2.01 -8.18
CA SER A 21 14.15 -1.74 -9.08
C SER A 21 12.78 -1.85 -8.43
N THR A 22 12.68 -2.38 -7.20
CA THR A 22 11.40 -2.52 -6.48
C THR A 22 11.46 -1.87 -5.11
N ALA A 23 10.36 -1.21 -4.72
CA ALA A 23 10.13 -0.67 -3.38
C ALA A 23 8.95 -1.38 -2.70
N LEU A 24 8.99 -1.46 -1.37
CA LEU A 24 7.87 -1.94 -0.56
C LEU A 24 7.01 -0.75 -0.10
N LEU A 25 5.73 -0.78 -0.41
CA LEU A 25 4.72 0.16 0.07
C LEU A 25 3.89 -0.50 1.17
N ILE A 26 3.99 0.02 2.38
CA ILE A 26 3.14 -0.32 3.53
C ILE A 26 1.98 0.68 3.55
N TYR A 27 0.82 0.21 3.10
CA TYR A 27 -0.34 1.07 2.86
C TYR A 27 -1.21 1.20 4.11
N ASP A 28 -1.30 2.41 4.66
CA ASP A 28 -2.23 2.86 5.71
C ASP A 28 -2.31 1.95 6.95
N MET A 29 -1.20 1.37 7.37
CA MET A 29 -1.13 0.54 8.58
C MET A 29 -1.15 1.41 9.85
N GLN A 30 -2.27 2.10 10.05
CA GLN A 30 -2.52 3.03 11.15
C GLN A 30 -3.35 2.35 12.26
N VAL A 31 -3.11 2.78 13.50
CA VAL A 31 -3.79 2.24 14.70
C VAL A 31 -5.33 2.27 14.55
N GLY A 32 -5.88 3.38 14.07
CA GLY A 32 -7.32 3.52 13.89
C GLY A 32 -7.89 2.73 12.72
N ILE A 33 -7.10 2.46 11.67
CA ILE A 33 -7.53 1.64 10.51
C ILE A 33 -7.46 0.15 10.89
N ARG A 34 -6.33 -0.29 11.45
CA ARG A 34 -6.15 -1.68 11.90
C ARG A 34 -7.27 -2.12 12.85
N GLY A 35 -7.68 -1.26 13.78
CA GLY A 35 -8.74 -1.56 14.72
C GLY A 35 -10.14 -1.75 14.11
N GLN A 36 -10.35 -1.37 12.85
CA GLN A 36 -11.63 -1.52 12.13
C GLN A 36 -11.69 -2.80 11.28
N ILE A 37 -10.61 -3.54 11.16
CA ILE A 37 -10.48 -4.68 10.26
C ILE A 37 -10.49 -6.00 11.04
N ALA A 38 -11.37 -6.92 10.64
CA ALA A 38 -11.34 -8.28 11.17
C ALA A 38 -10.00 -8.95 10.82
N GLY A 39 -9.32 -9.47 11.81
CA GLY A 39 -7.99 -10.07 11.63
C GLY A 39 -6.85 -9.07 11.40
N GLY A 40 -7.03 -7.79 11.75
CA GLY A 40 -6.03 -6.75 11.59
C GLY A 40 -4.67 -7.09 12.20
N ASP A 41 -4.62 -7.81 13.32
CA ASP A 41 -3.37 -8.26 13.96
C ASP A 41 -2.57 -9.21 13.07
N ARG A 42 -3.25 -10.14 12.40
CA ARG A 42 -2.61 -11.04 11.44
C ARG A 42 -2.02 -10.28 10.26
N ILE A 43 -2.72 -9.24 9.78
CA ILE A 43 -2.20 -8.40 8.70
C ILE A 43 -0.95 -7.64 9.16
N VAL A 44 -0.94 -7.10 10.38
CA VAL A 44 0.25 -6.48 10.99
C VAL A 44 1.43 -7.46 11.01
N GLU A 45 1.20 -8.68 11.48
CA GLU A 45 2.23 -9.74 11.51
C GLU A 45 2.80 -10.03 10.11
N ARG A 46 1.93 -10.19 9.10
CA ARG A 46 2.39 -10.46 7.72
C ARG A 46 3.12 -9.25 7.12
N CYS A 47 2.66 -8.04 7.35
CA CYS A 47 3.35 -6.82 6.96
C CYS A 47 4.74 -6.72 7.64
N SER A 48 4.86 -7.12 8.90
CA SER A 48 6.14 -7.13 9.63
C SER A 48 7.15 -8.12 9.02
N VAL A 49 6.69 -9.28 8.56
CA VAL A 49 7.54 -10.23 7.81
C VAL A 49 8.04 -9.63 6.50
N ALA A 50 7.14 -9.02 5.71
CA ALA A 50 7.49 -8.35 4.45
C ALA A 50 8.49 -7.19 4.68
N LEU A 51 8.22 -6.35 5.69
CA LEU A 51 9.08 -5.23 6.08
C LEU A 51 10.48 -5.71 6.50
N SER A 52 10.54 -6.76 7.31
CA SER A 52 11.81 -7.34 7.77
C SER A 52 12.62 -7.91 6.59
N ALA A 53 11.97 -8.58 5.64
CA ALA A 53 12.60 -9.10 4.44
C ALA A 53 13.16 -7.98 3.56
N ALA A 54 12.37 -6.92 3.32
CA ALA A 54 12.77 -5.76 2.54
C ALA A 54 13.97 -5.03 3.17
N ARG A 55 13.90 -4.74 4.48
CA ARG A 55 14.98 -4.06 5.21
C ARG A 55 16.28 -4.87 5.24
N ARG A 56 16.20 -6.18 5.34
CA ARG A 56 17.39 -7.07 5.35
C ARG A 56 18.25 -6.89 4.12
N ILE A 57 17.66 -6.64 2.97
CA ILE A 57 18.39 -6.46 1.71
C ILE A 57 18.59 -4.99 1.33
N GLY A 58 18.17 -4.05 2.18
CA GLY A 58 18.26 -2.60 1.89
C GLY A 58 17.31 -2.13 0.80
N MET A 59 16.16 -2.79 0.65
CA MET A 59 15.08 -2.34 -0.24
C MET A 59 14.46 -1.05 0.29
N ARG A 60 14.08 -0.13 -0.60
CA ARG A 60 13.37 1.10 -0.22
C ARG A 60 11.99 0.78 0.32
N VAL A 61 11.63 1.41 1.43
CA VAL A 61 10.32 1.23 2.07
C VAL A 61 9.60 2.57 2.13
N VAL A 62 8.33 2.54 1.78
CA VAL A 62 7.42 3.67 1.84
C VAL A 62 6.24 3.30 2.74
N PHE A 63 5.86 4.21 3.61
CA PHE A 63 4.63 4.14 4.39
C PHE A 63 3.67 5.23 3.93
N THR A 64 2.39 4.90 3.81
CA THR A 64 1.35 5.92 3.69
C THR A 64 0.53 6.00 4.97
N ARG A 65 0.01 7.21 5.23
CA ARG A 65 -1.00 7.45 6.26
C ARG A 65 -2.17 8.20 5.63
N HIS A 66 -3.36 7.65 5.76
CA HIS A 66 -4.58 8.37 5.40
C HIS A 66 -4.88 9.46 6.42
N LEU A 67 -5.13 10.67 5.96
CA LEU A 67 -5.50 11.80 6.80
C LEU A 67 -6.93 12.27 6.52
N SER A 68 -7.54 12.86 7.55
CA SER A 68 -8.73 13.70 7.43
C SER A 68 -8.33 15.18 7.50
N CYS A 69 -8.97 16.03 6.70
CA CYS A 69 -8.88 17.46 6.91
C CYS A 69 -9.56 17.89 8.22
N PRO A 70 -9.08 18.96 8.88
CA PRO A 70 -9.87 19.63 9.91
C PRO A 70 -11.26 20.02 9.37
N LYS A 71 -12.27 20.01 10.22
CA LYS A 71 -13.67 20.21 9.82
C LYS A 71 -13.90 21.45 8.95
N ALA A 72 -13.19 22.54 9.23
CA ALA A 72 -13.24 23.79 8.46
C ALA A 72 -12.71 23.67 7.01
N TRP A 73 -11.96 22.62 6.71
CA TRP A 73 -11.38 22.34 5.37
C TRP A 73 -12.00 21.14 4.68
N MET A 74 -13.00 20.50 5.31
CA MET A 74 -13.73 19.39 4.69
C MET A 74 -14.68 19.93 3.63
N GLY A 75 -14.48 19.52 2.38
CA GLY A 75 -15.39 19.80 1.28
C GLY A 75 -16.50 18.75 1.16
N SER A 76 -17.40 18.94 0.19
CA SER A 76 -18.57 18.06 -0.04
C SER A 76 -18.19 16.59 -0.23
N THR A 77 -17.09 16.29 -0.94
CA THR A 77 -16.61 14.92 -1.16
C THR A 77 -16.19 14.26 0.16
N GLN A 78 -15.42 14.95 0.99
CA GLN A 78 -15.00 14.42 2.29
C GLN A 78 -16.17 14.23 3.24
N TYR A 79 -17.12 15.17 3.31
CA TYR A 79 -18.35 14.99 4.08
C TYR A 79 -19.15 13.78 3.59
N ARG A 80 -19.37 13.66 2.28
CA ARG A 80 -20.10 12.53 1.70
C ARG A 80 -19.47 11.18 2.07
N SER A 81 -18.16 11.04 1.91
CA SER A 81 -17.44 9.81 2.26
C SER A 81 -17.48 9.54 3.77
N ALA A 82 -17.23 10.57 4.59
CA ALA A 82 -17.27 10.45 6.04
C ALA A 82 -18.67 10.07 6.56
N MET A 83 -19.73 10.65 6.02
CA MET A 83 -21.11 10.29 6.38
C MET A 83 -21.39 8.81 6.08
N SER A 84 -20.97 8.33 4.92
CA SER A 84 -21.12 6.91 4.54
C SER A 84 -20.38 5.99 5.51
N TRP A 85 -19.11 6.27 5.79
CA TRP A 85 -18.28 5.45 6.67
C TRP A 85 -18.71 5.49 8.12
N GLN A 86 -19.17 6.67 8.60
CA GLN A 86 -19.65 6.87 9.95
C GLN A 86 -21.13 6.53 10.12
N ARG A 87 -21.80 6.09 9.04
CA ARG A 87 -23.22 5.72 9.01
C ARG A 87 -24.13 6.79 9.62
N THR A 88 -23.92 8.03 9.22
CA THR A 88 -24.74 9.18 9.64
C THR A 88 -25.35 9.90 8.44
N SER A 89 -26.59 10.37 8.59
CA SER A 89 -27.26 11.26 7.63
C SER A 89 -26.98 12.74 7.90
N GLU A 90 -26.41 13.05 9.08
CA GLU A 90 -26.23 14.42 9.53
C GLU A 90 -24.79 14.90 9.34
N PRO A 91 -24.52 15.89 8.47
CA PRO A 91 -23.17 16.43 8.27
C PRO A 91 -22.56 17.00 9.56
N SER A 92 -23.39 17.56 10.46
CA SER A 92 -22.95 18.08 11.75
C SER A 92 -22.35 17.01 12.68
N ALA A 93 -22.83 15.76 12.56
CA ALA A 93 -22.36 14.61 13.35
C ALA A 93 -21.02 14.05 12.87
N VAL A 94 -20.58 14.39 11.65
CA VAL A 94 -19.32 13.92 11.10
C VAL A 94 -18.14 14.36 11.97
N LYS A 95 -17.24 13.42 12.29
CA LYS A 95 -16.00 13.67 13.01
C LYS A 95 -14.80 13.31 12.13
N PRO A 96 -13.78 14.17 12.01
CA PRO A 96 -12.54 13.78 11.33
C PRO A 96 -11.81 12.75 12.19
N TRP A 97 -11.68 11.51 11.68
CA TRP A 97 -11.09 10.40 12.46
C TRP A 97 -9.57 10.41 12.46
N PHE A 98 -8.97 10.91 11.37
CA PHE A 98 -7.54 10.80 11.11
C PHE A 98 -6.88 12.18 10.98
N LEU A 99 -7.09 13.04 11.98
CA LEU A 99 -6.34 14.30 12.06
C LEU A 99 -4.84 13.97 12.23
N ARG A 100 -3.96 14.80 11.68
CA ARG A 100 -2.51 14.56 11.58
C ARG A 100 -1.87 14.03 12.88
N ASP A 101 -2.23 14.62 14.01
CA ASP A 101 -1.62 14.32 15.31
C ASP A 101 -2.52 13.44 16.20
N ALA A 102 -3.63 12.93 15.65
CA ALA A 102 -4.50 12.04 16.41
C ALA A 102 -3.84 10.68 16.63
N PRO A 103 -4.00 10.04 17.81
CA PRO A 103 -3.44 8.70 18.06
C PRO A 103 -3.87 7.65 17.03
N ALA A 104 -5.09 7.76 16.49
CA ALA A 104 -5.60 6.88 15.44
C ALA A 104 -4.81 6.97 14.12
N THR A 105 -4.12 8.10 13.89
CA THR A 105 -3.32 8.36 12.66
C THR A 105 -1.91 7.77 12.74
N ALA A 106 -1.44 7.45 13.95
CA ALA A 106 -0.12 6.85 14.13
C ALA A 106 -0.02 5.49 13.40
N ILE A 107 1.13 5.20 12.83
CA ILE A 107 1.45 3.87 12.32
C ILE A 107 1.49 2.90 13.50
N VAL A 108 1.02 1.67 13.31
CA VAL A 108 1.02 0.64 14.36
C VAL A 108 2.44 0.41 14.89
N PRO A 109 2.62 0.23 16.21
CA PRO A 109 3.95 0.17 16.82
C PRO A 109 4.85 -0.94 16.27
N GLU A 110 4.25 -2.03 15.79
CA GLU A 110 4.94 -3.20 15.24
C GLU A 110 5.63 -2.92 13.89
N LEU A 111 5.23 -1.83 13.21
CA LEU A 111 5.71 -1.47 11.88
C LEU A 111 6.40 -0.09 11.85
N LEU A 112 6.92 0.39 12.98
CA LEU A 112 7.48 1.74 13.08
C LEU A 112 8.49 2.04 11.95
N PRO A 113 8.29 3.16 11.22
CA PRO A 113 9.25 3.64 10.25
C PRO A 113 10.58 4.01 10.90
N THR A 114 11.65 3.84 10.17
CA THR A 114 13.00 4.34 10.51
C THR A 114 13.31 5.64 9.76
N ALA A 115 14.41 6.28 10.07
CA ALA A 115 14.86 7.48 9.37
C ALA A 115 15.22 7.23 7.88
N GLN A 116 15.32 5.97 7.46
CA GLN A 116 15.59 5.59 6.07
C GLN A 116 14.32 5.33 5.26
N ASP A 117 13.17 5.28 5.91
CA ASP A 117 11.88 5.00 5.27
C ASP A 117 11.20 6.31 4.88
N LEU A 118 10.50 6.32 3.75
CA LEU A 118 9.69 7.45 3.33
C LEU A 118 8.28 7.33 3.94
N VAL A 119 7.82 8.35 4.67
CA VAL A 119 6.46 8.40 5.21
C VAL A 119 5.69 9.51 4.51
N LEU A 120 4.57 9.16 3.88
CA LEU A 120 3.74 10.08 3.10
C LEU A 120 2.33 10.15 3.68
N ASP A 121 1.87 11.35 3.93
CA ASP A 121 0.48 11.65 4.29
C ASP A 121 -0.35 11.87 3.03
N LYS A 122 -1.55 11.29 2.96
CA LYS A 122 -2.46 11.44 1.82
C LYS A 122 -3.91 11.65 2.26
N LEU A 123 -4.68 12.31 1.40
CA LEU A 123 -6.12 12.49 1.55
C LEU A 123 -6.91 11.59 0.61
N ALA A 124 -6.32 11.24 -0.52
CA ALA A 124 -6.92 10.40 -1.55
C ALA A 124 -6.78 8.90 -1.21
N MET A 125 -7.55 8.05 -1.91
CA MET A 125 -7.46 6.59 -1.76
C MET A 125 -6.17 6.05 -2.37
N SER A 126 -5.84 6.43 -3.61
CA SER A 126 -4.56 6.07 -4.19
C SER A 126 -3.39 6.69 -3.43
N ALA A 127 -2.33 5.90 -3.20
CA ALA A 127 -1.09 6.38 -2.59
C ALA A 127 -0.35 7.40 -3.48
N PHE A 128 -0.64 7.43 -4.77
CA PHE A 128 0.00 8.34 -5.73
C PHE A 128 -0.70 9.69 -5.84
N GLU A 129 -2.00 9.75 -5.56
CA GLU A 129 -2.77 10.98 -5.75
C GLU A 129 -2.45 12.02 -4.67
N GLY A 130 -1.97 13.17 -5.13
CA GLY A 130 -1.61 14.29 -4.26
C GLY A 130 -0.37 14.07 -3.37
N THR A 131 0.44 13.06 -3.68
CA THR A 131 1.69 12.76 -2.96
C THR A 131 2.90 12.81 -3.90
N PRO A 132 4.12 12.99 -3.39
CA PRO A 132 5.34 12.92 -4.19
C PRO A 132 5.78 11.48 -4.51
N LEU A 133 4.96 10.44 -4.28
CA LEU A 133 5.35 9.04 -4.39
C LEU A 133 5.90 8.71 -5.78
N ALA A 134 5.17 9.09 -6.84
CA ALA A 134 5.60 8.79 -8.21
C ALA A 134 6.95 9.43 -8.55
N PHE A 135 7.16 10.68 -8.10
CA PHE A 135 8.45 11.36 -8.27
C PHE A 135 9.56 10.61 -7.55
N ALA A 136 9.38 10.32 -6.27
CA ALA A 136 10.40 9.66 -5.44
C ALA A 136 10.79 8.27 -6.00
N LEU A 137 9.82 7.48 -6.45
CA LEU A 137 10.08 6.17 -7.03
C LEU A 137 10.85 6.27 -8.36
N ARG A 138 10.43 7.15 -9.26
CA ARG A 138 11.09 7.33 -10.57
C ARG A 138 12.51 7.86 -10.44
N ASP A 139 12.73 8.83 -9.57
CA ASP A 139 14.06 9.41 -9.31
C ASP A 139 15.04 8.36 -8.78
N CYS A 140 14.53 7.39 -8.04
CA CYS A 140 15.28 6.24 -7.54
C CYS A 140 15.42 5.08 -8.54
N GLY A 141 14.87 5.17 -9.76
CA GLY A 141 14.89 4.09 -10.75
C GLY A 141 13.99 2.90 -10.40
N ILE A 142 13.00 3.10 -9.53
CA ILE A 142 12.04 2.06 -9.15
C ILE A 142 11.01 1.86 -10.27
N THR A 143 10.80 0.61 -10.66
CA THR A 143 9.81 0.17 -11.65
C THR A 143 8.75 -0.76 -11.05
N GLY A 144 9.09 -1.49 -9.99
CA GLY A 144 8.20 -2.39 -9.27
C GLY A 144 7.76 -1.80 -7.92
N VAL A 145 6.50 -2.02 -7.54
CA VAL A 145 5.97 -1.60 -6.24
C VAL A 145 5.28 -2.78 -5.57
N ALA A 146 5.91 -3.34 -4.54
CA ALA A 146 5.29 -4.36 -3.69
C ALA A 146 4.40 -3.67 -2.66
N ILE A 147 3.14 -4.11 -2.54
CA ILE A 147 2.11 -3.44 -1.74
C ILE A 147 1.54 -4.41 -0.72
N CYS A 148 1.48 -3.99 0.54
CA CYS A 148 0.74 -4.64 1.61
C CYS A 148 0.06 -3.60 2.50
N GLY A 149 -0.93 -3.98 3.30
CA GLY A 149 -1.63 -3.08 4.23
C GLY A 149 -3.16 -3.17 4.18
N ILE A 150 -3.86 -2.06 4.45
CA ILE A 150 -5.32 -2.00 4.63
C ILE A 150 -5.88 -0.72 3.96
N ALA A 151 -6.97 -0.77 3.20
CA ALA A 151 -7.80 -1.90 2.83
C ALA A 151 -7.76 -2.14 1.32
N VAL A 152 -7.92 -3.41 0.93
CA VAL A 152 -7.85 -3.85 -0.48
C VAL A 152 -8.80 -3.05 -1.36
N GLU A 153 -10.10 -3.09 -1.05
CA GLU A 153 -11.18 -2.52 -1.86
C GLU A 153 -11.27 -0.99 -1.79
N ILE A 154 -10.64 -0.37 -0.77
CA ILE A 154 -10.74 1.08 -0.56
C ILE A 154 -9.54 1.80 -1.17
N GLY A 155 -8.34 1.27 -0.95
CA GLY A 155 -7.12 2.00 -1.27
C GLY A 155 -6.04 1.22 -2.00
N ILE A 156 -5.90 -0.09 -1.76
CA ILE A 156 -4.87 -0.89 -2.44
C ILE A 156 -5.24 -1.04 -3.93
N GLU A 157 -6.46 -1.44 -4.26
CA GLU A 157 -6.90 -1.55 -5.66
C GLU A 157 -6.76 -0.21 -6.43
N PRO A 158 -7.25 0.95 -5.93
CA PRO A 158 -7.00 2.22 -6.60
C PRO A 158 -5.52 2.56 -6.75
N THR A 159 -4.69 2.18 -5.77
CA THR A 159 -3.23 2.40 -5.85
C THR A 159 -2.59 1.52 -6.92
N VAL A 160 -2.99 0.26 -7.04
CA VAL A 160 -2.53 -0.68 -8.08
C VAL A 160 -2.84 -0.14 -9.47
N ARG A 161 -4.09 0.28 -9.73
CA ARG A 161 -4.51 0.84 -11.01
C ARG A 161 -3.71 2.10 -11.35
N HIS A 162 -3.61 3.02 -10.41
CA HIS A 162 -2.86 4.26 -10.61
C HIS A 162 -1.35 4.00 -10.79
N ALA A 163 -0.78 3.00 -10.11
CA ALA A 163 0.61 2.57 -10.34
C ALA A 163 0.82 2.13 -11.79
N THR A 164 -0.09 1.31 -12.32
CA THR A 164 -0.04 0.83 -13.70
C THR A 164 -0.18 1.97 -14.71
N ASP A 165 -1.11 2.91 -14.50
CA ASP A 165 -1.28 4.11 -15.32
C ASP A 165 -0.01 4.98 -15.33
N LEU A 166 0.75 4.97 -14.25
CA LEU A 166 2.01 5.69 -14.11
C LEU A 166 3.23 4.92 -14.64
N GLY A 167 3.05 3.66 -15.12
CA GLY A 167 4.09 2.81 -15.67
C GLY A 167 4.89 2.01 -14.64
N PHE A 168 4.38 1.88 -13.41
CA PHE A 168 4.93 0.94 -12.43
C PHE A 168 4.29 -0.45 -12.57
N ILE A 169 4.98 -1.48 -12.09
CA ILE A 169 4.48 -2.85 -12.04
C ILE A 169 4.14 -3.19 -10.59
N PRO A 170 2.85 -3.27 -10.22
CA PRO A 170 2.44 -3.59 -8.87
C PRO A 170 2.64 -5.08 -8.54
N ILE A 171 3.08 -5.36 -7.31
CA ILE A 171 3.11 -6.69 -6.70
C ILE A 171 2.24 -6.61 -5.45
N VAL A 172 1.15 -7.37 -5.38
CA VAL A 172 0.27 -7.38 -4.20
C VAL A 172 0.60 -8.57 -3.32
N LEU A 173 0.97 -8.32 -2.07
CA LEU A 173 1.24 -9.35 -1.06
C LEU A 173 -0.11 -9.72 -0.41
N GLY A 174 -0.84 -10.66 -1.05
CA GLY A 174 -2.25 -10.90 -0.77
C GLY A 174 -2.57 -11.29 0.66
N ASP A 175 -1.72 -12.10 1.29
CA ASP A 175 -1.87 -12.53 2.69
C ASP A 175 -1.46 -11.47 3.72
N ALA A 176 -0.85 -10.37 3.27
CA ALA A 176 -0.56 -9.16 4.04
C ALA A 176 -1.50 -7.99 3.70
N CYS A 177 -2.60 -8.24 2.98
CA CYS A 177 -3.60 -7.24 2.63
C CYS A 177 -4.92 -7.52 3.36
N GLY A 178 -5.38 -6.55 4.15
CA GLY A 178 -6.67 -6.61 4.85
C GLY A 178 -7.79 -5.93 4.06
N SER A 179 -9.04 -6.32 4.33
CA SER A 179 -10.23 -5.74 3.71
C SER A 179 -11.19 -5.22 4.77
N GLY A 180 -11.82 -4.09 4.51
CA GLY A 180 -12.89 -3.53 5.36
C GLY A 180 -14.20 -4.31 5.19
N HIS A 181 -14.42 -4.87 4.00
CA HIS A 181 -15.56 -5.75 3.71
C HIS A 181 -15.06 -6.96 2.91
N ALA A 182 -15.19 -8.16 3.48
CA ALA A 182 -14.60 -9.39 2.93
C ALA A 182 -14.95 -9.66 1.46
N GLU A 183 -16.25 -9.58 1.11
CA GLU A 183 -16.70 -9.82 -0.26
C GLU A 183 -16.26 -8.74 -1.25
N ALA A 184 -16.17 -7.49 -0.83
CA ALA A 184 -15.66 -6.41 -1.66
C ALA A 184 -14.16 -6.59 -1.90
N GLY A 185 -13.39 -6.87 -0.85
CA GLY A 185 -11.95 -7.15 -0.97
C GLY A 185 -11.65 -8.36 -1.85
N LYS A 186 -12.42 -9.44 -1.73
CA LYS A 186 -12.30 -10.60 -2.60
C LYS A 186 -12.52 -10.23 -4.07
N ARG A 187 -13.59 -9.48 -4.39
CA ARG A 187 -13.85 -9.01 -5.76
C ARG A 187 -12.73 -8.13 -6.29
N SER A 188 -12.21 -7.23 -5.46
CA SER A 188 -11.06 -6.37 -5.83
C SER A 188 -9.82 -7.20 -6.19
N MET A 189 -9.48 -8.22 -5.38
CA MET A 189 -8.37 -9.11 -5.66
C MET A 189 -8.58 -9.91 -6.94
N GLU A 190 -9.79 -10.45 -7.16
CA GLU A 190 -10.15 -11.17 -8.38
C GLU A 190 -10.07 -10.26 -9.61
N THR A 191 -10.51 -9.01 -9.50
CA THR A 191 -10.46 -8.04 -10.59
C THR A 191 -9.03 -7.67 -10.96
N MET A 192 -8.17 -7.34 -9.98
CA MET A 192 -6.75 -7.05 -10.22
C MET A 192 -6.05 -8.23 -10.90
N LYS A 193 -6.36 -9.46 -10.49
CA LYS A 193 -5.83 -10.68 -11.11
C LYS A 193 -6.34 -10.87 -12.55
N PHE A 194 -7.63 -10.66 -12.78
CA PHE A 194 -8.27 -10.82 -14.10
C PHE A 194 -7.72 -9.84 -15.13
N VAL A 195 -7.58 -8.57 -14.75
CA VAL A 195 -7.05 -7.52 -15.65
C VAL A 195 -5.54 -7.69 -15.89
N GLY A 196 -4.84 -8.39 -15.00
CA GLY A 196 -3.39 -8.60 -15.11
C GLY A 196 -2.56 -7.37 -14.74
N GLU A 197 -3.15 -6.43 -13.99
CA GLU A 197 -2.48 -5.20 -13.56
C GLU A 197 -1.45 -5.44 -12.48
N ALA A 198 -1.59 -6.50 -11.68
CA ALA A 198 -0.69 -6.80 -10.58
C ALA A 198 -0.25 -8.27 -10.58
N MET A 199 0.97 -8.50 -10.13
CA MET A 199 1.41 -9.84 -9.72
C MET A 199 0.97 -10.07 -8.28
N ILE A 200 0.03 -11.01 -8.05
CA ILE A 200 -0.46 -11.35 -6.71
C ILE A 200 0.35 -12.52 -6.17
N THR A 201 0.88 -12.38 -4.98
CA THR A 201 1.70 -13.39 -4.32
C THR A 201 1.51 -13.36 -2.80
N GLU A 202 2.13 -14.29 -2.10
CA GLU A 202 2.21 -14.33 -0.64
C GLU A 202 3.55 -13.79 -0.14
N VAL A 203 3.56 -13.29 1.09
CA VAL A 203 4.74 -12.72 1.74
C VAL A 203 5.92 -13.69 1.76
N ASP A 204 5.68 -14.98 2.06
CA ASP A 204 6.77 -15.95 2.18
C ASP A 204 7.46 -16.22 0.84
N THR A 205 6.68 -16.25 -0.25
CA THR A 205 7.22 -16.35 -1.62
C THR A 205 8.06 -15.11 -1.96
N PHE A 206 7.52 -13.92 -1.71
CA PHE A 206 8.22 -12.65 -1.93
C PHE A 206 9.52 -12.59 -1.12
N ALA A 207 9.47 -12.85 0.19
CA ALA A 207 10.63 -12.84 1.09
C ALA A 207 11.71 -13.86 0.68
N GLY A 208 11.29 -15.05 0.23
CA GLY A 208 12.19 -16.09 -0.28
C GLY A 208 12.91 -15.67 -1.57
N LEU A 209 12.23 -14.94 -2.47
CA LEU A 209 12.84 -14.39 -3.68
C LEU A 209 13.84 -13.26 -3.35
N LEU A 210 13.51 -12.38 -2.43
CA LEU A 210 14.41 -11.33 -1.98
C LEU A 210 15.70 -11.89 -1.36
N ALA A 211 15.59 -12.94 -0.55
CA ALA A 211 16.75 -13.59 0.04
C ALA A 211 17.70 -14.19 -1.01
N ARG A 212 17.16 -14.74 -2.09
CA ARG A 212 17.95 -15.30 -3.21
C ARG A 212 18.63 -14.20 -4.02
N SER A 213 17.95 -13.10 -4.32
CA SER A 213 18.53 -11.98 -5.07
C SER A 213 19.69 -11.31 -4.32
N TRP A 214 19.66 -11.33 -2.98
CA TRP A 214 20.75 -10.81 -2.13
C TRP A 214 22.01 -11.69 -2.16
N SER A 215 21.85 -13.01 -2.33
CA SER A 215 22.96 -13.98 -2.31
C SER A 215 23.65 -14.15 -3.66
N SER A 216 23.13 -13.52 -4.72
CA SER A 216 23.74 -13.54 -6.05
C SER A 216 24.73 -12.37 -6.17
N PRO A 217 25.99 -12.62 -6.52
CA PRO A 217 27.05 -11.61 -6.62
C PRO A 217 26.79 -10.55 -7.69
#